data_88cc4d970b469c30dcf63d4b570f70ec
#
_entry.id   88cc4d970b469c30dcf63d4b570f70ec
#
_cell.length_a   1.000
_cell.length_b   1.000
_cell.length_c   1.000
_cell.angle_alpha   90.00
_cell.angle_beta   90.00
_cell.angle_gamma   90.00
#
_symmetry.space_group_name_H-M   'P 1'
#
loop_
_entity.id
_entity.type
_entity.pdbx_description
1 polymer ?
#
loop_
_entity_poly.entity_id
_entity_poly.type
_entity_poly.pdbx_seq_one_letter_code
_entity_poly.pdbx_strand_id
1 'polypeptide(L)'
;MSNQVLSLREFLEEHKCRGSSGTNSTHTRIPDRDLNIYAGAYIINDEDKDYFKTVYCDKVFVNEQQEFLTEAQLPIAGPILIDLDFRYDVDIDERQHGPDHISDLVELYLEQLQKIVTITEEEFPVFILEKPNVN
;
A
#
# COMPACT_ATOMS: atom_id res chain seq x y z
N MET A 1 -4.56 -34.53 -5.12
CA MET A 1 -4.88 -33.46 -6.07
C MET A 1 -3.87 -32.36 -5.82
N SER A 2 -2.99 -32.10 -6.78
CA SER A 2 -1.99 -31.02 -6.65
C SER A 2 -2.72 -29.69 -6.70
N ASN A 3 -2.76 -28.96 -5.59
CA ASN A 3 -3.16 -27.56 -5.58
C ASN A 3 -2.17 -26.83 -6.48
N GLN A 4 -2.58 -26.54 -7.70
CA GLN A 4 -1.81 -25.72 -8.61
C GLN A 4 -1.83 -24.31 -8.03
N VAL A 5 -0.69 -23.82 -7.55
CA VAL A 5 -0.55 -22.45 -7.03
C VAL A 5 -0.72 -21.53 -8.24
N LEU A 6 -1.82 -20.78 -8.27
CA LEU A 6 -2.07 -19.77 -9.30
C LEU A 6 -0.93 -18.74 -9.33
N SER A 7 -0.55 -18.30 -10.50
CA SER A 7 0.31 -17.13 -10.60
C SER A 7 -0.44 -15.88 -10.10
N LEU A 8 0.27 -14.87 -9.65
CA LEU A 8 -0.36 -13.61 -9.22
C LEU A 8 -1.24 -13.01 -10.33
N ARG A 9 -0.81 -13.13 -11.59
CA ARG A 9 -1.57 -12.62 -12.74
C ARG A 9 -2.88 -13.41 -12.95
N GLU A 10 -2.85 -14.72 -12.84
CA GLU A 10 -4.06 -15.55 -12.94
C GLU A 10 -5.03 -15.25 -11.80
N PHE A 11 -4.52 -15.14 -10.57
CA PHE A 11 -5.33 -14.76 -9.42
C PHE A 11 -6.01 -13.40 -9.66
N LEU A 12 -5.27 -12.38 -10.09
CA LEU A 12 -5.84 -11.05 -10.36
C LEU A 12 -6.86 -11.07 -11.51
N GLU A 13 -6.65 -11.85 -12.57
CA GLU A 13 -7.64 -11.95 -13.65
C GLU A 13 -8.94 -12.64 -13.19
N GLU A 14 -8.89 -13.59 -12.28
CA GLU A 14 -10.09 -14.22 -11.68
C GLU A 14 -10.89 -13.23 -10.83
N HIS A 15 -10.20 -12.30 -10.15
CA HIS A 15 -10.80 -11.28 -9.26
C HIS A 15 -11.10 -9.95 -9.95
N LYS A 16 -10.95 -9.88 -11.27
CA LYS A 16 -11.11 -8.66 -12.03
C LYS A 16 -12.55 -8.18 -12.08
N CYS A 17 -12.77 -6.90 -11.76
CA CYS A 17 -14.07 -6.26 -11.91
C CYS A 17 -14.51 -6.31 -13.38
N ARG A 18 -15.66 -6.94 -13.64
CA ARG A 18 -16.30 -6.96 -14.97
C ARG A 18 -17.39 -5.90 -14.98
N GLY A 19 -17.14 -4.78 -15.63
CA GLY A 19 -18.11 -3.68 -15.80
C GLY A 19 -17.52 -2.31 -15.53
N SER A 20 -18.26 -1.26 -15.88
CA SER A 20 -17.81 0.13 -15.89
C SER A 20 -17.76 0.82 -14.52
N SER A 21 -18.13 0.16 -13.43
CA SER A 21 -18.14 0.76 -12.10
C SER A 21 -17.05 0.15 -11.20
N GLY A 22 -15.85 0.67 -11.30
CA GLY A 22 -14.77 0.37 -10.35
C GLY A 22 -15.00 0.93 -8.93
N THR A 23 -16.21 1.39 -8.62
CA THR A 23 -16.54 2.04 -7.35
C THR A 23 -16.51 1.12 -6.13
N ASN A 24 -16.48 -0.20 -6.32
CA ASN A 24 -16.44 -1.18 -5.24
C ASN A 24 -15.18 -2.06 -5.29
N SER A 25 -14.17 -1.68 -6.06
CA SER A 25 -12.91 -2.43 -6.10
C SER A 25 -12.16 -2.29 -4.77
N THR A 26 -11.61 -3.40 -4.30
CA THR A 26 -10.72 -3.42 -3.13
C THR A 26 -9.29 -3.05 -3.51
N HIS A 27 -8.90 -3.34 -4.75
CA HIS A 27 -7.57 -3.05 -5.28
C HIS A 27 -7.64 -2.49 -6.69
N THR A 28 -6.70 -1.61 -7.02
CA THR A 28 -6.49 -1.13 -8.40
C THR A 28 -5.03 -1.31 -8.81
N ARG A 29 -4.81 -1.55 -10.10
CA ARG A 29 -3.47 -1.68 -10.67
C ARG A 29 -3.07 -0.39 -11.36
N ILE A 30 -1.93 0.16 -10.97
CA ILE A 30 -1.31 1.30 -11.64
C ILE A 30 -0.62 0.77 -12.91
N PRO A 31 -0.95 1.32 -14.09
CA PRO A 31 -0.34 0.84 -15.33
C PRO A 31 1.09 1.34 -15.49
N ASP A 32 1.92 0.47 -16.08
CA ASP A 32 3.26 0.80 -16.54
C ASP A 32 3.46 0.20 -17.95
N ARG A 33 3.69 1.07 -18.95
CA ARG A 33 3.81 0.64 -20.33
C ARG A 33 5.11 -0.08 -20.64
N ASP A 34 6.19 0.33 -19.99
CA ASP A 34 7.52 -0.22 -20.21
C ASP A 34 7.60 -1.65 -19.69
N LEU A 35 6.84 -1.94 -18.63
CA LEU A 35 6.73 -3.26 -18.02
C LEU A 35 5.54 -4.09 -18.55
N ASN A 36 4.77 -3.58 -19.51
CA ASN A 36 3.54 -4.21 -19.99
C ASN A 36 2.51 -4.50 -18.89
N ILE A 37 2.44 -3.61 -17.90
CA ILE A 37 1.44 -3.67 -16.84
C ILE A 37 0.24 -2.81 -17.25
N TYR A 38 -0.93 -3.42 -17.33
CA TYR A 38 -2.17 -2.75 -17.74
C TYR A 38 -3.01 -2.40 -16.51
N ALA A 39 -3.70 -1.26 -16.57
CA ALA A 39 -4.65 -0.86 -15.55
C ALA A 39 -5.70 -1.95 -15.30
N GLY A 40 -6.13 -2.07 -14.06
CA GLY A 40 -7.16 -3.02 -13.66
C GLY A 40 -7.77 -2.64 -12.33
N ALA A 41 -8.97 -3.13 -12.08
CA ALA A 41 -9.66 -3.03 -10.81
C ALA A 41 -10.08 -4.44 -10.38
N TYR A 42 -9.92 -4.76 -9.11
CA TYR A 42 -10.08 -6.11 -8.57
C TYR A 42 -10.90 -6.08 -7.28
N ILE A 43 -11.69 -7.13 -7.06
CA ILE A 43 -12.37 -7.36 -5.80
C ILE A 43 -11.75 -8.61 -5.18
N ILE A 44 -10.99 -8.41 -4.11
CA ILE A 44 -10.41 -9.49 -3.31
C ILE A 44 -11.21 -9.54 -2.02
N ASN A 45 -12.01 -10.60 -1.89
CA ASN A 45 -12.86 -10.80 -0.73
C ASN A 45 -12.05 -11.22 0.50
N ASP A 46 -12.62 -11.08 1.68
CA ASP A 46 -11.94 -11.43 2.94
C ASP A 46 -11.45 -12.88 2.97
N GLU A 47 -12.20 -13.78 2.35
CA GLU A 47 -11.85 -15.21 2.24
C GLU A 47 -10.56 -15.45 1.44
N ASP A 48 -10.27 -14.59 0.46
CA ASP A 48 -9.14 -14.72 -0.45
C ASP A 48 -7.92 -13.88 -0.03
N LYS A 49 -8.08 -12.99 0.97
CA LYS A 49 -7.03 -12.04 1.37
C LYS A 49 -5.74 -12.72 1.82
N ASP A 50 -5.81 -13.77 2.62
CA ASP A 50 -4.61 -14.44 3.13
C ASP A 50 -3.86 -15.18 2.03
N TYR A 51 -4.59 -15.79 1.11
CA TYR A 51 -4.02 -16.41 -0.08
C TYR A 51 -3.39 -15.36 -0.99
N PHE A 52 -4.10 -14.25 -1.26
CA PHE A 52 -3.59 -13.12 -2.01
C PHE A 52 -2.28 -12.56 -1.43
N LYS A 53 -2.25 -12.27 -0.13
CA LYS A 53 -1.04 -11.77 0.55
C LYS A 53 0.13 -12.73 0.38
N THR A 54 -0.11 -14.04 0.53
CA THR A 54 0.93 -15.06 0.37
C THR A 54 1.49 -15.05 -1.05
N VAL A 55 0.61 -15.07 -2.06
CA VAL A 55 1.03 -15.06 -3.47
C VAL A 55 1.71 -13.74 -3.84
N TYR A 56 1.18 -12.61 -3.35
CA TYR A 56 1.75 -11.29 -3.61
C TYR A 56 3.16 -11.18 -3.01
N CYS A 57 3.33 -11.55 -1.74
CA CYS A 57 4.63 -11.52 -1.08
C CYS A 57 5.65 -12.41 -1.79
N ASP A 58 5.27 -13.64 -2.16
CA ASP A 58 6.15 -14.54 -2.89
C ASP A 58 6.56 -13.97 -4.25
N LYS A 59 5.61 -13.45 -5.02
CA LYS A 59 5.90 -12.98 -6.39
C LYS A 59 6.61 -11.63 -6.42
N VAL A 60 6.17 -10.67 -5.61
CA VAL A 60 6.69 -9.30 -5.65
C VAL A 60 7.96 -9.14 -4.84
N PHE A 61 7.98 -9.64 -3.59
CA PHE A 61 9.12 -9.41 -2.70
C PHE A 61 10.18 -10.50 -2.76
N VAL A 62 9.80 -11.76 -3.02
CA VAL A 62 10.78 -12.85 -3.10
C VAL A 62 11.28 -13.06 -4.52
N ASN A 63 10.37 -13.02 -5.50
CA ASN A 63 10.72 -13.26 -6.91
C ASN A 63 10.89 -11.95 -7.72
N GLU A 64 10.85 -10.80 -7.07
CA GLU A 64 11.08 -9.46 -7.66
C GLU A 64 10.18 -9.15 -8.88
N GLN A 65 8.99 -9.77 -8.95
CA GLN A 65 8.03 -9.48 -10.01
C GLN A 65 7.50 -8.06 -9.85
N GLN A 66 7.60 -7.25 -10.90
CA GLN A 66 7.05 -5.90 -10.89
C GLN A 66 5.52 -5.97 -10.94
N GLU A 67 4.87 -5.40 -9.92
CA GLU A 67 3.42 -5.26 -9.82
C GLU A 67 3.07 -4.06 -8.93
N PHE A 68 2.19 -3.19 -9.40
CA PHE A 68 1.85 -1.93 -8.73
C PHE A 68 0.36 -1.90 -8.38
N LEU A 69 0.03 -2.41 -7.21
CA LEU A 69 -1.34 -2.41 -6.69
C LEU A 69 -1.51 -1.34 -5.61
N THR A 70 -2.67 -0.71 -5.62
CA THR A 70 -3.16 0.12 -4.51
C THR A 70 -4.35 -0.58 -3.87
N GLU A 71 -4.44 -0.54 -2.55
CA GLU A 71 -5.60 -1.03 -1.81
C GLU A 71 -6.53 0.13 -1.47
N ALA A 72 -7.83 -0.06 -1.65
CA ALA A 72 -8.82 0.92 -1.25
C ALA A 72 -9.00 0.91 0.26
N GLN A 73 -8.98 2.08 0.87
CA GLN A 73 -9.28 2.22 2.29
C GLN A 73 -10.75 1.88 2.56
N LEU A 74 -11.00 1.09 3.60
CA LEU A 74 -12.37 0.74 4.00
C LEU A 74 -13.12 1.99 4.49
N PRO A 75 -14.41 2.16 4.10
CA PRO A 75 -15.17 3.36 4.44
C PRO A 75 -15.55 3.46 5.92
N ILE A 76 -15.52 2.34 6.66
CA ILE A 76 -15.97 2.27 8.06
C ILE A 76 -14.79 2.19 9.03
N ALA A 77 -13.71 1.50 8.65
CA ALA A 77 -12.52 1.32 9.46
C ALA A 77 -11.31 1.15 8.55
N GLY A 78 -10.19 1.75 8.95
CA GLY A 78 -8.94 1.64 8.19
C GLY A 78 -7.82 2.38 8.90
N PRO A 79 -6.58 2.27 8.41
CA PRO A 79 -5.45 3.01 8.95
C PRO A 79 -5.64 4.51 8.74
N ILE A 80 -5.08 5.32 9.64
CA ILE A 80 -4.88 6.74 9.40
C ILE A 80 -3.65 6.87 8.51
N LEU A 81 -3.84 7.46 7.33
CA LEU A 81 -2.78 7.67 6.36
C LEU A 81 -2.32 9.13 6.43
N ILE A 82 -1.03 9.33 6.56
CA ILE A 82 -0.38 10.65 6.55
C ILE A 82 0.66 10.61 5.46
N ASP A 83 0.53 11.49 4.48
CA ASP A 83 1.50 11.67 3.41
C ASP A 83 2.24 12.99 3.59
N LEU A 84 3.56 12.93 3.65
CA LEU A 84 4.44 14.07 3.83
C LEU A 84 5.30 14.25 2.59
N ASP A 85 5.06 15.33 1.86
CA ASP A 85 5.83 15.70 0.67
C ASP A 85 6.82 16.81 1.02
N PHE A 86 8.05 16.41 1.35
CA PHE A 86 9.13 17.35 1.58
C PHE A 86 9.74 17.78 0.24
N ARG A 87 9.78 19.08 0.00
CA ARG A 87 10.37 19.66 -1.19
C ARG A 87 11.67 20.37 -0.85
N TYR A 88 12.72 19.94 -1.49
CA TYR A 88 14.04 20.54 -1.38
C TYR A 88 14.36 21.36 -2.65
N ASP A 89 15.35 22.23 -2.56
CA ASP A 89 15.87 22.90 -3.73
C ASP A 89 16.52 21.91 -4.70
N VAL A 90 16.51 22.22 -5.99
CA VAL A 90 16.90 21.27 -7.08
C VAL A 90 18.37 20.81 -7.01
N ASP A 91 19.21 21.53 -6.30
CA ASP A 91 20.63 21.24 -6.09
C ASP A 91 20.90 20.39 -4.83
N ILE A 92 19.83 20.04 -4.07
CA ILE A 92 19.95 19.16 -2.91
C ILE A 92 19.63 17.73 -3.33
N ASP A 93 20.63 16.86 -3.29
CA ASP A 93 20.56 15.44 -3.63
C ASP A 93 20.62 14.53 -2.40
N GLU A 94 20.84 15.11 -1.22
CA GLU A 94 20.88 14.40 0.04
C GLU A 94 19.61 14.65 0.86
N ARG A 95 19.16 13.61 1.57
CA ARG A 95 18.01 13.68 2.47
C ARG A 95 18.28 14.64 3.62
N GLN A 96 17.39 15.62 3.81
CA GLN A 96 17.54 16.66 4.82
C GLN A 96 16.85 16.34 6.16
N HIS A 97 16.06 15.26 6.21
CA HIS A 97 15.45 14.78 7.46
C HIS A 97 16.11 13.47 7.88
N GLY A 98 16.14 13.26 9.18
CA GLY A 98 16.66 12.04 9.80
C GLY A 98 15.62 11.39 10.72
N PRO A 99 15.97 10.27 11.37
CA PRO A 99 15.09 9.54 12.27
C PRO A 99 14.47 10.41 13.38
N ASP A 100 15.23 11.36 13.92
CA ASP A 100 14.76 12.25 14.98
C ASP A 100 13.61 13.14 14.50
N HIS A 101 13.72 13.70 13.28
CA HIS A 101 12.64 14.50 12.69
C HIS A 101 11.37 13.68 12.46
N ILE A 102 11.53 12.42 12.07
CA ILE A 102 10.39 11.50 11.89
C ILE A 102 9.76 11.19 13.24
N SER A 103 10.55 10.95 14.28
CA SER A 103 10.05 10.73 15.64
C SER A 103 9.23 11.92 16.14
N ASP A 104 9.77 13.13 16.03
CA ASP A 104 9.09 14.36 16.43
C ASP A 104 7.76 14.56 15.70
N LEU A 105 7.72 14.25 14.40
CA LEU A 105 6.48 14.31 13.60
C LEU A 105 5.47 13.26 14.06
N VAL A 106 5.89 12.04 14.33
CA VAL A 106 4.99 10.99 14.85
C VAL A 106 4.40 11.41 16.19
N GLU A 107 5.22 11.90 17.13
CA GLU A 107 4.76 12.39 18.43
C GLU A 107 3.74 13.52 18.27
N LEU A 108 4.04 14.51 17.42
CA LEU A 108 3.12 15.62 17.12
C LEU A 108 1.76 15.14 16.60
N TYR A 109 1.76 14.20 15.66
CA TYR A 109 0.51 13.64 15.12
C TYR A 109 -0.26 12.85 16.18
N LEU A 110 0.42 12.03 16.98
CA LEU A 110 -0.21 11.27 18.06
C LEU A 110 -0.83 12.19 19.12
N GLU A 111 -0.15 13.27 19.50
CA GLU A 111 -0.70 14.29 20.40
C GLU A 111 -1.98 14.94 19.88
N GLN A 112 -2.05 15.20 18.56
CA GLN A 112 -3.26 15.76 17.96
C GLN A 112 -4.40 14.73 17.89
N LEU A 113 -4.07 13.50 17.51
CA LEU A 113 -5.04 12.41 17.41
C LEU A 113 -5.66 12.07 18.78
N GLN A 114 -4.90 12.06 19.86
CA GLN A 114 -5.38 11.81 21.21
C GLN A 114 -6.45 12.80 21.70
N LYS A 115 -6.55 13.96 21.07
CA LYS A 115 -7.61 14.94 21.34
C LYS A 115 -8.98 14.55 20.77
N ILE A 116 -8.97 13.61 19.81
CA ILE A 116 -10.16 13.23 19.04
C ILE A 116 -10.54 11.77 19.28
N VAL A 117 -9.54 10.90 19.47
CA VAL A 117 -9.72 9.46 19.66
C VAL A 117 -8.93 9.00 20.89
N THR A 118 -9.43 7.94 21.53
CA THR A 118 -8.66 7.26 22.60
C THR A 118 -7.64 6.35 21.92
N ILE A 119 -6.37 6.63 22.16
CA ILE A 119 -5.24 5.81 21.69
C ILE A 119 -4.67 5.06 22.88
N THR A 120 -4.58 3.75 22.77
CA THR A 120 -3.86 2.89 23.72
C THR A 120 -2.53 2.51 23.09
N GLU A 121 -1.42 2.67 23.81
CA GLU A 121 -0.06 2.43 23.26
C GLU A 121 0.12 1.01 22.70
N GLU A 122 -0.57 0.03 23.28
CA GLU A 122 -0.47 -1.37 22.86
C GLU A 122 -1.20 -1.68 21.52
N GLU A 123 -2.10 -0.81 21.07
CA GLU A 123 -3.00 -1.09 19.94
C GLU A 123 -2.82 -0.14 18.75
N PHE A 124 -1.82 0.74 18.78
CA PHE A 124 -1.65 1.76 17.74
C PHE A 124 -0.24 1.70 17.09
N PRO A 125 0.03 0.69 16.26
CA PRO A 125 1.31 0.62 15.55
C PRO A 125 1.43 1.73 14.51
N VAL A 126 2.59 2.36 14.44
CA VAL A 126 2.94 3.35 13.41
C VAL A 126 3.92 2.71 12.43
N PHE A 127 3.57 2.76 11.14
CA PHE A 127 4.43 2.29 10.05
C PHE A 127 4.95 3.48 9.27
N ILE A 128 6.25 3.53 9.06
CA ILE A 128 6.92 4.61 8.32
C ILE A 128 7.43 4.04 7.01
N LEU A 129 7.03 4.66 5.91
CA LEU A 129 7.48 4.33 4.57
C LEU A 129 8.20 5.56 4.00
N GLU A 130 9.41 5.38 3.53
CA GLU A 130 10.19 6.43 2.92
C GLU A 130 10.61 6.05 1.50
N LYS A 131 10.62 7.02 0.61
CA LYS A 131 11.23 6.80 -0.71
C LYS A 131 12.72 6.49 -0.56
N PRO A 132 13.28 5.53 -1.29
CA PRO A 132 14.70 5.19 -1.18
C PRO A 132 15.60 6.32 -1.67
N ASN A 133 15.15 7.13 -2.63
CA ASN A 133 15.88 8.24 -3.23
C ASN A 133 15.22 9.57 -2.90
N VAL A 134 16.02 10.64 -2.87
CA VAL A 134 15.56 12.01 -2.61
C VAL A 134 14.80 12.62 -3.81
N ASN A 135 15.07 12.13 -5.02
CA ASN A 135 14.48 12.58 -6.29
C ASN A 135 13.79 11.44 -7.03
#